data_ab43d4eb9d7df4d2e67ace3f3b8c790a
#
_entry.id   ab43d4eb9d7df4d2e67ace3f3b8c790a
#
_cell.length_a   1.000
_cell.length_b   1.000
_cell.length_c   1.000
_cell.angle_alpha   90.00
_cell.angle_beta   90.00
_cell.angle_gamma   90.00
#
_symmetry.space_group_name_H-M   'P 1'
#
loop_
_entity.id
_entity.type
_entity.pdbx_description
1 polymer ?
#
loop_
_entity_poly.entity_id
_entity_poly.type
_entity_poly.pdbx_seq_one_letter_code
_entity_poly.pdbx_strand_id
1 'polypeptide(L)'
;MEIRWGEGKLARLPALADELVRLKVDVIVAVTSPAVLAARQATRTIPIVMPLSSDPVADGLVASLARPGGNITGLSVMSSELGQKRLQLLKESFPRLSRPVAVLWNPDYVGMAARYRQAQGGASSVGIGVRSVEVRDSRDLERELESMDHERPDALLILADPLTTSQRLRIVEFAAAARLPAMYERSGFVEAGGLMSYGPNVDQIVRRAAIYVDKILKGARPGDLPIEQPETFELVINLKSAKAQDIVIPQSILLQADKVIE
;
A
#
# COMPACT_ATOMS: atom_id res chain seq x y z
N MET A 1 2.60 -13.06 -23.04
CA MET A 1 2.17 -12.58 -21.72
C MET A 1 0.69 -12.23 -21.78
N GLU A 2 -0.11 -12.79 -20.86
CA GLU A 2 -1.55 -12.55 -20.75
C GLU A 2 -1.83 -11.66 -19.55
N ILE A 3 -2.65 -10.62 -19.71
CA ILE A 3 -2.96 -9.69 -18.63
C ILE A 3 -4.47 -9.69 -18.37
N ARG A 4 -4.84 -9.68 -17.09
CA ARG A 4 -6.23 -9.57 -16.60
C ARG A 4 -6.33 -8.47 -15.56
N TRP A 5 -7.31 -7.59 -15.71
CA TRP A 5 -7.52 -6.44 -14.82
C TRP A 5 -8.81 -6.62 -14.03
N GLY A 6 -8.69 -6.59 -12.69
CA GLY A 6 -9.84 -6.63 -11.77
C GLY A 6 -10.64 -5.33 -11.75
N GLU A 7 -10.05 -4.20 -12.21
CA GLU A 7 -10.70 -2.86 -12.26
C GLU A 7 -11.29 -2.42 -10.91
N GLY A 8 -10.56 -2.72 -9.82
CA GLY A 8 -11.02 -2.44 -8.45
C GLY A 8 -12.14 -3.35 -7.95
N LYS A 9 -12.65 -4.29 -8.75
CA LYS A 9 -13.76 -5.18 -8.40
C LYS A 9 -13.23 -6.54 -7.93
N LEU A 10 -13.14 -6.74 -6.62
CA LEU A 10 -12.62 -7.98 -6.02
C LEU A 10 -13.39 -9.23 -6.46
N ALA A 11 -14.71 -9.11 -6.65
CA ALA A 11 -15.58 -10.21 -7.10
C ALA A 11 -15.21 -10.79 -8.47
N ARG A 12 -14.45 -10.07 -9.31
CA ARG A 12 -13.98 -10.56 -10.61
C ARG A 12 -12.75 -11.46 -10.53
N LEU A 13 -11.96 -11.36 -9.45
CA LEU A 13 -10.67 -12.02 -9.35
C LEU A 13 -10.73 -13.54 -9.49
N PRO A 14 -11.70 -14.27 -8.91
CA PRO A 14 -11.79 -15.72 -9.11
C PRO A 14 -11.94 -16.11 -10.58
N ALA A 15 -12.87 -15.50 -11.31
CA ALA A 15 -13.09 -15.80 -12.73
C ALA A 15 -11.85 -15.48 -13.59
N LEU A 16 -11.15 -14.37 -13.30
CA LEU A 16 -9.92 -14.00 -14.00
C LEU A 16 -8.77 -14.98 -13.72
N ALA A 17 -8.67 -15.49 -12.50
CA ALA A 17 -7.69 -16.52 -12.14
C ALA A 17 -7.98 -17.85 -12.87
N ASP A 18 -9.27 -18.26 -12.93
CA ASP A 18 -9.69 -19.46 -13.68
C ASP A 18 -9.39 -19.34 -15.18
N GLU A 19 -9.52 -18.15 -15.77
CA GLU A 19 -9.14 -17.91 -17.16
C GLU A 19 -7.65 -18.17 -17.39
N LEU A 20 -6.76 -17.63 -16.53
CA LEU A 20 -5.30 -17.86 -16.64
C LEU A 20 -4.95 -19.34 -16.48
N VAL A 21 -5.62 -20.05 -15.58
CA VAL A 21 -5.42 -21.49 -15.40
C VAL A 21 -5.84 -22.27 -16.67
N ARG A 22 -6.98 -21.92 -17.28
CA ARG A 22 -7.43 -22.54 -18.54
C ARG A 22 -6.45 -22.30 -19.70
N LEU A 23 -5.79 -21.15 -19.72
CA LEU A 23 -4.74 -20.83 -20.70
C LEU A 23 -3.44 -21.60 -20.46
N LYS A 24 -3.34 -22.36 -19.36
CA LYS A 24 -2.16 -23.16 -18.99
C LYS A 24 -0.86 -22.33 -18.99
N VAL A 25 -0.93 -21.14 -18.41
CA VAL A 25 0.26 -20.27 -18.27
C VAL A 25 1.32 -20.95 -17.41
N ASP A 26 2.59 -20.66 -17.67
CA ASP A 26 3.72 -21.25 -16.93
C ASP A 26 3.87 -20.65 -15.52
N VAL A 27 3.51 -19.37 -15.34
CA VAL A 27 3.59 -18.63 -14.05
C VAL A 27 2.46 -17.61 -14.00
N ILE A 28 1.83 -17.45 -12.84
CA ILE A 28 0.87 -16.39 -12.55
C ILE A 28 1.56 -15.32 -11.69
N VAL A 29 1.58 -14.07 -12.15
CA VAL A 29 2.00 -12.93 -11.31
C VAL A 29 0.76 -12.25 -10.76
N ALA A 30 0.53 -12.36 -9.46
CA ALA A 30 -0.64 -11.83 -8.77
C ALA A 30 -0.24 -10.66 -7.85
N VAL A 31 -0.61 -9.42 -8.21
CA VAL A 31 -0.02 -8.20 -7.63
C VAL A 31 -0.52 -7.90 -6.21
N THR A 32 -1.68 -8.39 -5.80
CA THR A 32 -2.30 -8.05 -4.49
C THR A 32 -2.71 -9.30 -3.72
N SER A 33 -2.80 -9.24 -2.38
CA SER A 33 -3.23 -10.39 -1.56
C SER A 33 -4.55 -11.02 -2.03
N PRO A 34 -5.63 -10.27 -2.37
CA PRO A 34 -6.84 -10.88 -2.93
C PRO A 34 -6.61 -11.58 -4.28
N ALA A 35 -5.75 -11.04 -5.16
CA ALA A 35 -5.44 -11.69 -6.42
C ALA A 35 -4.62 -12.98 -6.21
N VAL A 36 -3.68 -12.98 -5.25
CA VAL A 36 -2.93 -14.19 -4.86
C VAL A 36 -3.88 -15.23 -4.29
N LEU A 37 -4.82 -14.83 -3.43
CA LEU A 37 -5.82 -15.73 -2.85
C LEU A 37 -6.69 -16.37 -3.94
N ALA A 38 -7.17 -15.59 -4.89
CA ALA A 38 -7.95 -16.08 -6.03
C ALA A 38 -7.14 -17.06 -6.90
N ALA A 39 -5.89 -16.72 -7.23
CA ALA A 39 -5.00 -17.60 -7.98
C ALA A 39 -4.72 -18.91 -7.23
N ARG A 40 -4.50 -18.85 -5.90
CA ARG A 40 -4.31 -20.03 -5.04
C ARG A 40 -5.52 -20.96 -5.02
N GLN A 41 -6.72 -20.38 -5.06
CA GLN A 41 -7.97 -21.16 -5.11
C GLN A 41 -8.13 -21.84 -6.48
N ALA A 42 -7.74 -21.16 -7.55
CA ALA A 42 -7.86 -21.67 -8.93
C ALA A 42 -6.82 -22.74 -9.26
N THR A 43 -5.62 -22.71 -8.66
CA THR A 43 -4.55 -23.69 -8.95
C THR A 43 -3.68 -24.01 -7.74
N ARG A 44 -3.21 -25.27 -7.69
CA ARG A 44 -2.22 -25.76 -6.72
C ARG A 44 -0.88 -26.13 -7.38
N THR A 45 -0.81 -26.05 -8.69
CA THR A 45 0.34 -26.54 -9.48
C THR A 45 1.03 -25.44 -10.27
N ILE A 46 0.28 -24.48 -10.85
CA ILE A 46 0.89 -23.35 -11.55
C ILE A 46 1.58 -22.46 -10.51
N PRO A 47 2.87 -22.13 -10.66
CA PRO A 47 3.59 -21.20 -9.81
C PRO A 47 2.91 -19.83 -9.73
N ILE A 48 2.85 -19.27 -8.53
CA ILE A 48 2.31 -17.92 -8.26
C ILE A 48 3.40 -17.05 -7.67
N VAL A 49 3.74 -15.95 -8.33
CA VAL A 49 4.65 -14.92 -7.84
C VAL A 49 3.82 -13.74 -7.36
N MET A 50 3.99 -13.34 -6.10
CA MET A 50 3.33 -12.19 -5.49
C MET A 50 4.33 -11.03 -5.32
N PRO A 51 4.24 -9.93 -6.07
CA PRO A 51 5.14 -8.79 -5.92
C PRO A 51 4.85 -7.95 -4.69
N LEU A 52 3.59 -7.79 -4.28
CA LEU A 52 3.15 -6.80 -3.32
C LEU A 52 2.15 -7.40 -2.30
N SER A 53 2.59 -8.37 -1.50
CA SER A 53 1.80 -8.84 -0.35
C SER A 53 2.15 -8.05 0.91
N SER A 54 1.16 -7.69 1.72
CA SER A 54 1.40 -6.98 2.97
C SER A 54 2.00 -7.90 4.04
N ASP A 55 1.30 -9.01 4.32
CA ASP A 55 1.75 -10.04 5.25
C ASP A 55 1.26 -11.42 4.76
N PRO A 56 2.05 -12.10 3.91
CA PRO A 56 1.61 -13.34 3.30
C PRO A 56 1.45 -14.50 4.30
N VAL A 57 2.06 -14.41 5.48
CA VAL A 57 1.91 -15.41 6.54
C VAL A 57 0.61 -15.17 7.30
N ALA A 58 0.36 -13.94 7.75
CA ALA A 58 -0.91 -13.59 8.43
C ALA A 58 -2.13 -13.73 7.51
N ASP A 59 -1.96 -13.44 6.20
CA ASP A 59 -3.00 -13.66 5.17
C ASP A 59 -3.20 -15.16 4.87
N GLY A 60 -2.42 -16.06 5.49
CA GLY A 60 -2.48 -17.51 5.30
C GLY A 60 -2.09 -17.96 3.88
N LEU A 61 -1.36 -17.15 3.12
CA LEU A 61 -0.95 -17.46 1.75
C LEU A 61 0.21 -18.46 1.71
N VAL A 62 1.10 -18.38 2.70
CA VAL A 62 2.32 -19.21 2.80
C VAL A 62 2.55 -19.65 4.26
N ALA A 63 3.36 -20.70 4.46
CA ALA A 63 3.66 -21.23 5.79
C ALA A 63 4.65 -20.32 6.55
N SER A 64 5.68 -19.81 5.87
CA SER A 64 6.65 -18.85 6.43
C SER A 64 7.34 -18.09 5.30
N LEU A 65 8.03 -16.99 5.63
CA LEU A 65 8.79 -16.23 4.62
C LEU A 65 10.02 -17.01 4.15
N ALA A 66 10.73 -17.70 5.04
CA ALA A 66 11.94 -18.44 4.71
C ALA A 66 11.66 -19.70 3.88
N ARG A 67 10.53 -20.36 4.12
CA ARG A 67 10.08 -21.57 3.41
C ARG A 67 8.59 -21.45 3.13
N PRO A 68 8.21 -20.81 2.00
CA PRO A 68 6.79 -20.58 1.68
C PRO A 68 5.98 -21.87 1.58
N GLY A 69 6.55 -22.91 1.03
CA GLY A 69 5.89 -24.18 0.74
C GLY A 69 4.83 -24.03 -0.38
N GLY A 70 4.44 -25.11 -1.00
CA GLY A 70 3.43 -25.09 -2.06
C GLY A 70 3.90 -24.34 -3.32
N ASN A 71 2.96 -23.66 -4.00
CA ASN A 71 3.18 -23.04 -5.30
C ASN A 71 3.28 -21.51 -5.28
N ILE A 72 3.38 -20.88 -4.10
CA ILE A 72 3.41 -19.41 -3.94
C ILE A 72 4.78 -18.97 -3.44
N THR A 73 5.33 -17.92 -4.04
CA THR A 73 6.52 -17.20 -3.57
C THR A 73 6.45 -15.72 -4.01
N GLY A 74 7.48 -14.93 -3.72
CA GLY A 74 7.58 -13.53 -4.16
C GLY A 74 8.11 -12.58 -3.10
N LEU A 75 7.45 -11.43 -2.94
CA LEU A 75 7.88 -10.35 -2.05
C LEU A 75 6.76 -9.90 -1.11
N SER A 76 7.13 -9.52 0.12
CA SER A 76 6.26 -8.88 1.10
C SER A 76 6.66 -7.43 1.28
N VAL A 77 5.71 -6.52 1.38
CA VAL A 77 6.00 -5.08 1.56
C VAL A 77 6.04 -4.64 3.02
N MET A 78 5.86 -5.55 3.99
CA MET A 78 5.91 -5.28 5.44
C MET A 78 5.30 -3.93 5.86
N SER A 79 4.16 -3.58 5.29
CA SER A 79 3.58 -2.25 5.50
C SER A 79 3.09 -1.99 6.92
N SER A 80 2.91 -3.05 7.70
CA SER A 80 2.39 -2.99 9.07
C SER A 80 3.31 -2.24 10.04
N GLU A 81 4.61 -2.49 9.99
CA GLU A 81 5.59 -1.86 10.89
C GLU A 81 5.87 -0.39 10.54
N LEU A 82 5.52 0.02 9.33
CA LEU A 82 5.75 1.38 8.85
C LEU A 82 4.69 2.38 9.32
N GLY A 83 3.56 1.92 9.85
CA GLY A 83 2.47 2.79 10.31
C GLY A 83 2.94 3.77 11.38
N GLN A 84 3.68 3.29 12.37
CA GLN A 84 4.26 4.12 13.44
C GLN A 84 5.24 5.15 12.87
N LYS A 85 6.15 4.73 11.97
CA LYS A 85 7.15 5.65 11.38
C LYS A 85 6.49 6.75 10.54
N ARG A 86 5.43 6.44 9.80
CA ARG A 86 4.65 7.43 9.05
C ARG A 86 4.03 8.49 9.97
N LEU A 87 3.42 8.05 11.07
CA LEU A 87 2.82 8.95 12.06
C LEU A 87 3.88 9.77 12.80
N GLN A 88 5.04 9.18 13.11
CA GLN A 88 6.18 9.89 13.66
C GLN A 88 6.65 11.01 12.71
N LEU A 89 6.90 10.68 11.43
CA LEU A 89 7.29 11.66 10.41
C LEU A 89 6.25 12.77 10.25
N LEU A 90 4.95 12.41 10.29
CA LEU A 90 3.86 13.37 10.24
C LEU A 90 3.90 14.31 11.45
N LYS A 91 4.10 13.77 12.67
CA LYS A 91 4.22 14.57 13.89
C LYS A 91 5.45 15.46 13.91
N GLU A 92 6.59 14.95 13.45
CA GLU A 92 7.84 15.73 13.35
C GLU A 92 7.72 16.85 12.31
N SER A 93 6.99 16.59 11.20
CA SER A 93 6.69 17.60 10.17
C SER A 93 5.70 18.66 10.66
N PHE A 94 4.74 18.25 11.48
CA PHE A 94 3.63 19.10 11.96
C PHE A 94 3.46 18.99 13.50
N PRO A 95 4.34 19.62 14.30
CA PRO A 95 4.33 19.45 15.76
C PRO A 95 3.04 19.91 16.46
N ARG A 96 2.25 20.79 15.80
CA ARG A 96 1.02 21.39 16.34
C ARG A 96 -0.24 20.57 16.09
N LEU A 97 -0.13 19.30 15.68
CA LEU A 97 -1.30 18.42 15.56
C LEU A 97 -2.02 18.33 16.91
N SER A 98 -3.25 18.79 16.98
CA SER A 98 -4.10 18.86 18.17
C SER A 98 -5.36 18.00 18.05
N ARG A 99 -5.82 17.78 16.80
CA ARG A 99 -6.93 16.90 16.46
C ARG A 99 -6.41 15.54 15.97
N PRO A 100 -7.25 14.50 16.01
CA PRO A 100 -6.87 13.19 15.49
C PRO A 100 -6.51 13.24 14.01
N VAL A 101 -5.48 12.48 13.62
CA VAL A 101 -5.16 12.18 12.23
C VAL A 101 -6.24 11.27 11.67
N ALA A 102 -6.86 11.65 10.55
CA ALA A 102 -7.78 10.80 9.84
C ALA A 102 -7.02 9.71 9.11
N VAL A 103 -7.34 8.44 9.36
CA VAL A 103 -6.74 7.29 8.68
C VAL A 103 -7.75 6.73 7.70
N LEU A 104 -7.53 6.95 6.42
CA LEU A 104 -8.38 6.47 5.33
C LEU A 104 -7.96 5.09 4.90
N TRP A 105 -8.89 4.13 4.94
CA TRP A 105 -8.61 2.72 4.68
C TRP A 105 -9.87 1.95 4.24
N ASN A 106 -9.67 0.79 3.59
CA ASN A 106 -10.75 -0.08 3.13
C ASN A 106 -10.87 -1.32 4.04
N PRO A 107 -11.94 -1.45 4.84
CA PRO A 107 -12.12 -2.58 5.76
C PRO A 107 -12.36 -3.92 5.06
N ASP A 108 -12.83 -3.91 3.82
CA ASP A 108 -13.12 -5.12 3.05
C ASP A 108 -11.85 -5.72 2.41
N TYR A 109 -10.72 -4.98 2.45
CA TYR A 109 -9.46 -5.48 1.92
C TYR A 109 -8.71 -6.32 2.96
N VAL A 110 -8.31 -7.53 2.58
CA VAL A 110 -7.62 -8.49 3.45
C VAL A 110 -6.38 -7.85 4.10
N GLY A 111 -6.23 -8.05 5.42
CA GLY A 111 -5.12 -7.53 6.22
C GLY A 111 -5.23 -6.06 6.63
N MET A 112 -6.18 -5.28 6.04
CA MET A 112 -6.24 -3.84 6.28
C MET A 112 -6.67 -3.47 7.70
N ALA A 113 -7.56 -4.24 8.31
CA ALA A 113 -7.95 -4.04 9.71
C ALA A 113 -6.76 -4.21 10.68
N ALA A 114 -5.85 -5.14 10.39
CA ALA A 114 -4.62 -5.31 11.17
C ALA A 114 -3.70 -4.09 11.00
N ARG A 115 -3.54 -3.60 9.76
CA ARG A 115 -2.72 -2.41 9.46
C ARG A 115 -3.28 -1.15 10.13
N TYR A 116 -4.60 -0.98 10.14
CA TYR A 116 -5.24 0.13 10.87
C TYR A 116 -4.97 0.04 12.38
N ARG A 117 -5.15 -1.14 13.01
CA ARG A 117 -4.83 -1.33 14.44
C ARG A 117 -3.36 -1.03 14.76
N GLN A 118 -2.44 -1.39 13.88
CA GLN A 118 -1.01 -1.09 14.05
C GLN A 118 -0.73 0.41 13.93
N ALA A 119 -1.35 1.11 12.97
CA ALA A 119 -1.27 2.56 12.90
C ALA A 119 -1.83 3.20 14.15
N GLN A 120 -2.96 2.71 14.68
CA GLN A 120 -3.56 3.18 15.93
C GLN A 120 -2.64 2.98 17.14
N GLY A 121 -2.02 1.80 17.27
CA GLY A 121 -1.02 1.52 18.31
C GLY A 121 0.22 2.41 18.19
N GLY A 122 0.72 2.57 16.96
CA GLY A 122 1.84 3.47 16.66
C GLY A 122 1.53 4.95 16.96
N ALA A 123 0.30 5.40 16.71
CA ALA A 123 -0.14 6.76 17.00
C ALA A 123 -0.06 7.07 18.52
N SER A 124 -0.50 6.13 19.34
CA SER A 124 -0.44 6.26 20.80
C SER A 124 1.00 6.42 21.31
N SER A 125 1.97 5.73 20.71
CA SER A 125 3.38 5.78 21.11
C SER A 125 4.04 7.13 20.77
N VAL A 126 3.51 7.88 19.79
CA VAL A 126 3.99 9.22 19.42
C VAL A 126 3.07 10.36 19.90
N GLY A 127 2.08 10.04 20.72
CA GLY A 127 1.16 11.02 21.32
C GLY A 127 0.20 11.65 20.31
N ILE A 128 -0.25 10.90 19.31
CA ILE A 128 -1.22 11.34 18.30
C ILE A 128 -2.51 10.54 18.47
N GLY A 129 -3.67 11.21 18.43
CA GLY A 129 -4.95 10.55 18.23
C GLY A 129 -5.14 10.18 16.76
N VAL A 130 -5.81 9.05 16.48
CA VAL A 130 -6.24 8.68 15.11
C VAL A 130 -7.74 8.46 15.06
N ARG A 131 -8.35 8.79 13.93
CA ARG A 131 -9.75 8.53 13.60
C ARG A 131 -9.84 7.63 12.37
N SER A 132 -10.67 6.59 12.47
CA SER A 132 -10.95 5.72 11.33
C SER A 132 -11.82 6.43 10.30
N VAL A 133 -11.45 6.32 9.03
CA VAL A 133 -12.22 6.74 7.85
C VAL A 133 -12.32 5.54 6.93
N GLU A 134 -13.45 4.84 7.01
CA GLU A 134 -13.67 3.60 6.27
C GLU A 134 -14.28 3.88 4.90
N VAL A 135 -13.64 3.37 3.85
CA VAL A 135 -14.11 3.51 2.46
C VAL A 135 -14.11 2.14 1.77
N ARG A 136 -15.25 1.68 1.32
CA ARG A 136 -15.45 0.39 0.65
C ARG A 136 -15.55 0.52 -0.86
N ASP A 137 -16.06 1.66 -1.33
CA ASP A 137 -16.21 2.00 -2.75
C ASP A 137 -16.02 3.50 -3.00
N SER A 138 -16.16 3.93 -4.26
CA SER A 138 -16.00 5.34 -4.63
C SER A 138 -17.08 6.25 -4.03
N ARG A 139 -18.28 5.75 -3.73
CA ARG A 139 -19.36 6.55 -3.12
C ARG A 139 -19.09 6.77 -1.64
N ASP A 140 -18.60 5.73 -0.96
CA ASP A 140 -18.11 5.88 0.42
C ASP A 140 -16.98 6.92 0.48
N LEU A 141 -16.03 6.86 -0.47
CA LEU A 141 -14.95 7.82 -0.54
C LEU A 141 -15.46 9.25 -0.65
N GLU A 142 -16.34 9.56 -1.58
CA GLU A 142 -16.88 10.92 -1.74
C GLU A 142 -17.58 11.41 -0.47
N ARG A 143 -18.43 10.58 0.14
CA ARG A 143 -19.11 10.90 1.40
C ARG A 143 -18.12 11.21 2.53
N GLU A 144 -17.07 10.39 2.67
CA GLU A 144 -16.07 10.58 3.73
C GLU A 144 -15.16 11.80 3.47
N LEU A 145 -14.85 12.11 2.21
CA LEU A 145 -14.14 13.34 1.86
C LEU A 145 -14.98 14.58 2.21
N GLU A 146 -16.27 14.59 1.91
CA GLU A 146 -17.21 15.66 2.31
C GLU A 146 -17.29 15.80 3.84
N SER A 147 -17.40 14.68 4.57
CA SER A 147 -17.40 14.68 6.04
C SER A 147 -16.11 15.27 6.61
N MET A 148 -14.95 14.88 6.07
CA MET A 148 -13.65 15.41 6.51
C MET A 148 -13.48 16.91 6.25
N ASP A 149 -14.10 17.46 5.19
CA ASP A 149 -14.08 18.90 4.93
C ASP A 149 -14.81 19.70 6.04
N HIS A 150 -15.87 19.13 6.59
CA HIS A 150 -16.59 19.73 7.73
C HIS A 150 -15.87 19.53 9.06
N GLU A 151 -15.36 18.34 9.34
CA GLU A 151 -14.75 17.98 10.62
C GLU A 151 -13.32 18.51 10.77
N ARG A 152 -12.62 18.72 9.65
CA ARG A 152 -11.25 19.27 9.55
C ARG A 152 -10.26 18.57 10.49
N PRO A 153 -9.87 17.32 10.21
CA PRO A 153 -8.76 16.70 10.93
C PRO A 153 -7.47 17.51 10.71
N ASP A 154 -6.48 17.38 11.59
CA ASP A 154 -5.22 18.12 11.44
C ASP A 154 -4.29 17.50 10.37
N ALA A 155 -4.48 16.24 10.04
CA ALA A 155 -3.72 15.54 9.00
C ALA A 155 -4.45 14.29 8.51
N LEU A 156 -3.98 13.74 7.39
CA LEU A 156 -4.51 12.54 6.74
C LEU A 156 -3.40 11.50 6.56
N LEU A 157 -3.68 10.26 6.92
CA LEU A 157 -2.87 9.08 6.59
C LEU A 157 -3.67 8.16 5.67
N ILE A 158 -3.13 7.81 4.52
CA ILE A 158 -3.78 6.91 3.56
C ILE A 158 -3.09 5.54 3.61
N LEU A 159 -3.86 4.52 3.97
CA LEU A 159 -3.43 3.13 3.82
C LEU A 159 -3.76 2.67 2.40
N ALA A 160 -2.72 2.27 1.66
CA ALA A 160 -2.86 1.98 0.23
C ALA A 160 -3.46 0.60 -0.02
N ASP A 161 -4.52 0.57 -0.81
CA ASP A 161 -5.17 -0.60 -1.38
C ASP A 161 -5.51 -0.35 -2.87
N PRO A 162 -6.15 -1.27 -3.60
CA PRO A 162 -6.56 -1.04 -4.98
C PRO A 162 -7.56 0.11 -5.14
N LEU A 163 -8.50 0.31 -4.20
CA LEU A 163 -9.48 1.40 -4.26
C LEU A 163 -8.79 2.75 -4.09
N THR A 164 -8.08 2.96 -2.97
CA THR A 164 -7.39 4.22 -2.69
C THR A 164 -6.35 4.55 -3.75
N THR A 165 -5.65 3.54 -4.29
CA THR A 165 -4.68 3.72 -5.38
C THR A 165 -5.35 4.11 -6.69
N SER A 166 -6.50 3.54 -7.04
CA SER A 166 -7.26 3.92 -8.24
C SER A 166 -7.85 5.33 -8.13
N GLN A 167 -8.22 5.75 -6.93
CA GLN A 167 -8.78 7.06 -6.60
C GLN A 167 -7.74 8.09 -6.14
N ARG A 168 -6.44 7.81 -6.34
CA ARG A 168 -5.35 8.63 -5.81
C ARG A 168 -5.42 10.10 -6.20
N LEU A 169 -5.80 10.41 -7.43
CA LEU A 169 -5.94 11.79 -7.91
C LEU A 169 -7.00 12.52 -7.09
N ARG A 170 -8.16 11.92 -6.92
CA ARG A 170 -9.28 12.49 -6.15
C ARG A 170 -8.91 12.74 -4.68
N ILE A 171 -8.19 11.79 -4.05
CA ILE A 171 -7.72 11.91 -2.67
C ILE A 171 -6.69 13.03 -2.55
N VAL A 172 -5.75 13.11 -3.49
CA VAL A 172 -4.70 14.15 -3.50
C VAL A 172 -5.30 15.53 -3.73
N GLU A 173 -6.23 15.68 -4.68
CA GLU A 173 -6.95 16.93 -4.95
C GLU A 173 -7.72 17.42 -3.72
N PHE A 174 -8.41 16.52 -3.03
CA PHE A 174 -9.10 16.84 -1.77
C PHE A 174 -8.13 17.36 -0.71
N ALA A 175 -7.05 16.62 -0.44
CA ALA A 175 -6.06 17.02 0.57
C ALA A 175 -5.44 18.38 0.24
N ALA A 176 -5.16 18.66 -1.05
CA ALA A 176 -4.62 19.92 -1.51
C ALA A 176 -5.62 21.07 -1.34
N ALA A 177 -6.89 20.88 -1.75
CA ALA A 177 -7.94 21.90 -1.62
C ALA A 177 -8.24 22.23 -0.16
N ALA A 178 -8.28 21.23 0.71
CA ALA A 178 -8.47 21.38 2.14
C ALA A 178 -7.23 21.91 2.89
N ARG A 179 -6.07 22.04 2.21
CA ARG A 179 -4.74 22.35 2.81
C ARG A 179 -4.42 21.40 3.97
N LEU A 180 -4.74 20.13 3.77
CA LEU A 180 -4.64 19.10 4.78
C LEU A 180 -3.32 18.33 4.62
N PRO A 181 -2.37 18.43 5.57
CA PRO A 181 -1.15 17.64 5.52
C PRO A 181 -1.47 16.15 5.37
N ALA A 182 -0.94 15.52 4.31
CA ALA A 182 -1.24 14.14 4.00
C ALA A 182 0.02 13.31 3.86
N MET A 183 0.05 12.15 4.56
CA MET A 183 1.05 11.12 4.47
C MET A 183 0.49 9.91 3.70
N TYR A 184 1.23 9.48 2.70
CA TYR A 184 0.87 8.34 1.86
C TYR A 184 1.83 7.18 2.08
N GLU A 185 1.39 5.96 1.75
CA GLU A 185 2.25 4.77 1.82
C GLU A 185 3.09 4.55 0.56
N ARG A 186 2.75 5.23 -0.55
CA ARG A 186 3.39 5.02 -1.86
C ARG A 186 3.73 6.35 -2.52
N SER A 187 4.90 6.42 -3.14
CA SER A 187 5.37 7.60 -3.89
C SER A 187 4.46 8.01 -5.04
N GLY A 188 3.72 7.08 -5.65
CA GLY A 188 2.77 7.37 -6.72
C GLY A 188 1.65 8.36 -6.35
N PHE A 189 1.31 8.52 -5.05
CA PHE A 189 0.44 9.61 -4.59
C PHE A 189 1.16 10.95 -4.61
N VAL A 190 2.44 10.97 -4.22
CA VAL A 190 3.25 12.20 -4.19
C VAL A 190 3.54 12.67 -5.62
N GLU A 191 3.80 11.76 -6.53
CA GLU A 191 3.97 12.03 -7.98
C GLU A 191 2.68 12.55 -8.62
N ALA A 192 1.52 12.16 -8.08
CA ALA A 192 0.20 12.69 -8.46
C ALA A 192 -0.13 14.05 -7.84
N GLY A 193 0.79 14.66 -7.06
CA GLY A 193 0.59 15.95 -6.40
C GLY A 193 0.35 15.85 -4.89
N GLY A 194 0.45 14.68 -4.28
CA GLY A 194 0.38 14.52 -2.82
C GLY A 194 1.59 15.13 -2.11
N LEU A 195 1.47 15.37 -0.79
CA LEU A 195 2.48 16.09 -0.01
C LEU A 195 3.71 15.26 0.31
N MET A 196 3.55 14.11 0.97
CA MET A 196 4.66 13.26 1.39
C MET A 196 4.27 11.80 1.50
N SER A 197 5.22 10.90 1.23
CA SER A 197 5.03 9.46 1.42
C SER A 197 6.24 8.82 2.09
N TYR A 198 5.98 7.76 2.86
CA TYR A 198 7.03 6.90 3.38
C TYR A 198 6.67 5.44 3.18
N GLY A 199 7.49 4.72 2.41
CA GLY A 199 7.24 3.33 2.09
C GLY A 199 8.30 2.72 1.17
N PRO A 200 8.17 1.44 0.82
CA PRO A 200 9.11 0.78 -0.07
C PRO A 200 8.99 1.30 -1.51
N ASN A 201 10.09 1.26 -2.23
CA ASN A 201 10.11 1.55 -3.66
C ASN A 201 9.41 0.43 -4.44
N VAL A 202 8.19 0.69 -4.89
CA VAL A 202 7.34 -0.30 -5.59
C VAL A 202 7.97 -0.75 -6.90
N ASP A 203 8.64 0.15 -7.64
CA ASP A 203 9.26 -0.19 -8.92
C ASP A 203 10.42 -1.18 -8.74
N GLN A 204 11.22 -1.00 -7.69
CA GLN A 204 12.29 -1.95 -7.34
C GLN A 204 11.70 -3.32 -6.97
N ILE A 205 10.62 -3.34 -6.20
CA ILE A 205 9.93 -4.58 -5.81
C ILE A 205 9.39 -5.31 -7.05
N VAL A 206 8.73 -4.61 -7.96
CA VAL A 206 8.18 -5.22 -9.19
C VAL A 206 9.30 -5.76 -10.07
N ARG A 207 10.43 -5.02 -10.21
CA ARG A 207 11.60 -5.51 -10.93
C ARG A 207 12.20 -6.75 -10.27
N ARG A 208 12.23 -6.78 -8.93
CA ARG A 208 12.73 -7.94 -8.18
C ARG A 208 11.84 -9.16 -8.38
N ALA A 209 10.51 -8.97 -8.50
CA ALA A 209 9.58 -10.05 -8.80
C ALA A 209 9.85 -10.73 -10.15
N ALA A 210 10.34 -10.00 -11.15
CA ALA A 210 10.73 -10.57 -12.44
C ALA A 210 11.87 -11.61 -12.31
N ILE A 211 12.78 -11.43 -11.33
CA ILE A 211 13.84 -12.40 -11.04
C ILE A 211 13.25 -13.72 -10.52
N TYR A 212 12.17 -13.67 -9.74
CA TYR A 212 11.46 -14.87 -9.27
C TYR A 212 10.82 -15.61 -10.44
N VAL A 213 10.19 -14.89 -11.36
CA VAL A 213 9.63 -15.47 -12.58
C VAL A 213 10.73 -16.17 -13.40
N ASP A 214 11.87 -15.51 -13.63
CA ASP A 214 13.00 -16.09 -14.36
C ASP A 214 13.52 -17.37 -13.70
N LYS A 215 13.72 -17.36 -12.38
CA LYS A 215 14.15 -18.55 -11.63
C LYS A 215 13.17 -19.72 -11.80
N ILE A 216 11.86 -19.44 -11.71
CA ILE A 216 10.81 -20.46 -11.83
C ILE A 216 10.79 -21.03 -13.26
N LEU A 217 10.87 -20.19 -14.29
CA LEU A 217 10.92 -20.63 -15.69
C LEU A 217 12.18 -21.45 -15.99
N LYS A 218 13.25 -21.29 -15.21
CA LYS A 218 14.49 -22.10 -15.24
C LYS A 218 14.41 -23.36 -14.36
N GLY A 219 13.25 -23.67 -13.78
CA GLY A 219 13.01 -24.90 -13.04
C GLY A 219 13.10 -24.79 -11.51
N ALA A 220 13.29 -23.61 -10.95
CA ALA A 220 13.25 -23.45 -9.49
C ALA A 220 11.82 -23.68 -8.96
N ARG A 221 11.70 -24.34 -7.80
CA ARG A 221 10.41 -24.62 -7.16
C ARG A 221 9.97 -23.42 -6.34
N PRO A 222 8.75 -22.87 -6.51
CA PRO A 222 8.27 -21.70 -5.73
C PRO A 222 8.39 -21.88 -4.22
N GLY A 223 8.04 -23.06 -3.72
CA GLY A 223 8.06 -23.37 -2.29
C GLY A 223 9.47 -23.37 -1.64
N ASP A 224 10.52 -23.42 -2.45
CA ASP A 224 11.93 -23.40 -2.01
C ASP A 224 12.56 -22.00 -2.15
N LEU A 225 11.85 -21.06 -2.79
CA LEU A 225 12.29 -19.67 -2.97
C LEU A 225 11.77 -18.83 -1.79
N PRO A 226 12.63 -18.29 -0.91
CA PRO A 226 12.22 -17.45 0.20
C PRO A 226 11.47 -16.20 -0.28
N ILE A 227 10.52 -15.73 0.51
CA ILE A 227 9.85 -14.45 0.29
C ILE A 227 10.78 -13.36 0.80
N GLU A 228 11.16 -12.45 -0.09
CA GLU A 228 11.98 -11.32 0.25
C GLU A 228 11.13 -10.17 0.81
N GLN A 229 11.74 -9.38 1.70
CA GLN A 229 11.19 -8.15 2.25
C GLN A 229 12.01 -6.96 1.76
N PRO A 230 11.42 -5.75 1.61
CA PRO A 230 12.20 -4.56 1.28
C PRO A 230 13.21 -4.26 2.37
N GLU A 231 14.44 -3.99 1.97
CA GLU A 231 15.51 -3.56 2.88
C GLU A 231 15.56 -2.03 3.00
N THR A 232 14.98 -1.32 2.03
CA THR A 232 15.02 0.14 1.94
C THR A 232 13.62 0.72 1.81
N PHE A 233 13.41 1.82 2.53
CA PHE A 233 12.18 2.62 2.49
C PHE A 233 12.53 4.04 2.11
N GLU A 234 11.68 4.69 1.34
CA GLU A 234 11.91 6.03 0.80
C GLU A 234 10.94 7.04 1.42
N LEU A 235 11.48 8.15 1.93
CA LEU A 235 10.73 9.36 2.22
C LEU A 235 10.73 10.25 0.99
N VAL A 236 9.57 10.42 0.37
CA VAL A 236 9.40 11.30 -0.80
C VAL A 236 8.56 12.50 -0.39
N ILE A 237 9.02 13.71 -0.72
CA ILE A 237 8.36 14.98 -0.37
C ILE A 237 8.15 15.81 -1.63
N ASN A 238 6.98 16.43 -1.76
CA ASN A 238 6.65 17.33 -2.87
C ASN A 238 6.58 18.78 -2.38
N LEU A 239 7.63 19.55 -2.66
CA LEU A 239 7.71 20.96 -2.28
C LEU A 239 6.78 21.86 -3.12
N LYS A 240 6.46 21.49 -4.37
CA LYS A 240 5.43 22.21 -5.15
C LYS A 240 4.07 22.13 -4.45
N SER A 241 3.71 20.94 -3.99
CA SER A 241 2.45 20.72 -3.27
C SER A 241 2.47 21.40 -1.90
N ALA A 242 3.59 21.35 -1.18
CA ALA A 242 3.75 22.08 0.07
C ALA A 242 3.54 23.60 -0.11
N LYS A 243 4.22 24.17 -1.11
CA LYS A 243 4.08 25.61 -1.44
C LYS A 243 2.65 25.98 -1.86
N ALA A 244 2.00 25.17 -2.68
CA ALA A 244 0.62 25.43 -3.13
C ALA A 244 -0.40 25.38 -1.98
N GLN A 245 -0.10 24.63 -0.92
CA GLN A 245 -0.95 24.48 0.26
C GLN A 245 -0.56 25.43 1.43
N ASP A 246 0.44 26.31 1.24
CA ASP A 246 1.04 27.14 2.29
C ASP A 246 1.59 26.31 3.48
N ILE A 247 2.09 25.10 3.19
CA ILE A 247 2.68 24.17 4.14
C ILE A 247 4.20 24.33 4.15
N VAL A 248 4.77 24.52 5.34
CA VAL A 248 6.23 24.55 5.53
C VAL A 248 6.70 23.21 6.06
N ILE A 249 7.57 22.53 5.31
CA ILE A 249 8.24 21.31 5.75
C ILE A 249 9.54 21.68 6.49
N PRO A 250 9.74 21.21 7.74
CA PRO A 250 10.96 21.49 8.50
C PRO A 250 12.22 21.00 7.76
N GLN A 251 13.31 21.77 7.86
CA GLN A 251 14.60 21.40 7.26
C GLN A 251 15.10 20.02 7.74
N SER A 252 14.86 19.68 8.99
CA SER A 252 15.20 18.37 9.57
C SER A 252 14.52 17.20 8.89
N ILE A 253 13.33 17.41 8.33
CA ILE A 253 12.59 16.41 7.56
C ILE A 253 13.08 16.37 6.11
N LEU A 254 13.36 17.52 5.51
CA LEU A 254 13.93 17.59 4.15
C LEU A 254 15.30 16.89 4.06
N LEU A 255 16.12 16.97 5.10
CA LEU A 255 17.39 16.27 5.18
C LEU A 255 17.27 14.74 5.30
N GLN A 256 16.11 14.24 5.72
CA GLN A 256 15.79 12.80 5.77
C GLN A 256 15.16 12.30 4.47
N ALA A 257 14.75 13.20 3.56
CA ALA A 257 14.09 12.82 2.34
C ALA A 257 15.05 12.16 1.34
N ASP A 258 14.66 10.99 0.82
CA ASP A 258 15.39 10.29 -0.25
C ASP A 258 15.11 10.93 -1.61
N LYS A 259 13.92 11.53 -1.78
CA LYS A 259 13.52 12.22 -3.02
C LYS A 259 12.69 13.46 -2.69
N VAL A 260 13.04 14.58 -3.28
CA VAL A 260 12.30 15.84 -3.22
C VAL A 260 11.83 16.22 -4.62
N ILE A 261 10.55 16.52 -4.79
CA ILE A 261 9.94 17.02 -6.03
C ILE A 261 9.84 18.55 -5.91
N GLU A 262 10.56 19.26 -6.75
CA GLU A 262 10.64 20.73 -6.82
C GLU A 262 9.84 21.29 -8.00
#